data_df8500df051451f9ecbd99147d780a09
#
_entry.id   df8500df051451f9ecbd99147d780a09
#
_cell.length_a   1.000
_cell.length_b   1.000
_cell.length_c   1.000
_cell.angle_alpha   90.00
_cell.angle_beta   90.00
_cell.angle_gamma   90.00
#
_symmetry.space_group_name_H-M   'P 1'
#
loop_
_entity.id
_entity.type
_entity.pdbx_description
1 polymer ?
#
loop_
_entity_poly.entity_id
_entity_poly.type
_entity_poly.pdbx_seq_one_letter_code
_entity_poly.pdbx_strand_id
1 'polypeptide(L)'
;MSLARAVSLCPVRGAVSSAASLAACAAPSLVRCKHTGAMANGARRPSTRGAALPLSLGAVRTYAAESSGKYVRAKPHMNIGTIGHVDHGKTTLTAAITKVLHENSGEGKFVDYASIDKAPEEKERGITISTAHVEYETPNRHYAHVDCPGHADYIRNMITGAAQMDGAIIVVSATDGQMPQTREHLLLARQVGIKKLVVFVNKVDQVDDKEMLELVDMEMRELLSTYGFDGDNTPIVTGSALAALEGRDEEIGRGAILKLMEETDAWLDLPPRDLDKPFLMPVEDVFSISGRGTVVTGRVERGTITKGSEIEIIGLGGHLKTTLTGIEMFHKELDRGEAGDNMGAL
;
A
#
# COMPACT_ATOMS: atom_id res chain seq x y z
N MET A 1 -28.68 -38.58 29.79
CA MET A 1 -27.56 -39.07 30.59
C MET A 1 -26.35 -38.33 30.07
N SER A 2 -26.06 -37.16 30.50
CA SER A 2 -25.29 -36.64 31.65
C SER A 2 -23.90 -37.25 31.74
N LEU A 3 -22.91 -36.36 31.48
CA LEU A 3 -21.79 -36.16 32.39
C LEU A 3 -20.88 -35.01 31.87
N ALA A 4 -21.04 -33.88 32.52
CA ALA A 4 -20.08 -32.78 32.55
C ALA A 4 -18.85 -33.19 33.37
N ARG A 5 -17.64 -32.75 32.98
CA ARG A 5 -16.51 -32.64 33.90
C ARG A 5 -15.82 -31.31 33.70
N ALA A 6 -16.00 -30.50 34.71
CA ALA A 6 -15.21 -29.33 35.03
C ALA A 6 -13.81 -29.76 35.48
N VAL A 7 -12.76 -29.07 35.10
CA VAL A 7 -11.44 -29.11 35.75
C VAL A 7 -11.05 -27.71 36.18
N SER A 8 -10.81 -27.64 37.47
CA SER A 8 -10.52 -26.56 38.39
C SER A 8 -9.19 -25.85 38.11
N LEU A 9 -9.25 -24.54 38.32
CA LEU A 9 -8.11 -23.62 38.55
C LEU A 9 -7.34 -23.98 39.84
N CYS A 10 -6.03 -23.81 39.78
CA CYS A 10 -5.22 -23.59 40.98
C CYS A 10 -4.17 -22.51 40.74
N PRO A 11 -4.02 -21.53 41.64
CA PRO A 11 -3.08 -20.41 41.45
C PRO A 11 -1.78 -20.72 42.21
N VAL A 12 -0.63 -20.41 41.61
CA VAL A 12 0.64 -20.34 42.30
C VAL A 12 1.08 -18.90 42.48
N ARG A 13 1.04 -18.46 43.74
CA ARG A 13 1.73 -17.24 44.22
C ARG A 13 3.22 -17.57 44.42
N GLY A 14 4.07 -16.65 43.98
CA GLY A 14 5.48 -16.63 44.35
C GLY A 14 6.01 -15.22 44.20
N ALA A 15 6.06 -14.50 45.31
CA ALA A 15 6.72 -13.22 45.45
C ALA A 15 8.20 -13.42 45.67
N VAL A 16 9.06 -12.66 45.02
CA VAL A 16 10.37 -12.22 45.56
C VAL A 16 10.69 -10.82 45.04
N SER A 17 10.97 -9.98 46.00
CA SER A 17 11.42 -8.61 45.93
C SER A 17 12.83 -8.49 45.39
N SER A 18 13.18 -7.37 44.76
CA SER A 18 14.30 -6.49 45.20
C SER A 18 14.67 -5.44 44.12
N ALA A 19 14.59 -4.19 44.58
CA ALA A 19 15.52 -3.08 44.47
C ALA A 19 15.90 -2.47 43.09
N ALA A 20 15.38 -1.30 42.88
CA ALA A 20 16.02 -0.02 42.59
C ALA A 20 17.20 0.05 41.64
N SER A 21 17.00 0.78 40.52
CA SER A 21 17.97 1.86 40.13
C SER A 21 17.28 2.90 39.27
N LEU A 22 17.22 4.12 39.80
CA LEU A 22 16.90 5.35 39.12
C LEU A 22 18.02 5.69 38.12
N ALA A 23 17.68 5.89 36.88
CA ALA A 23 18.50 6.66 35.95
C ALA A 23 17.61 7.71 35.29
N ALA A 24 17.78 8.94 35.77
CA ALA A 24 17.26 10.16 35.19
C ALA A 24 17.93 10.38 33.82
N CYS A 25 17.14 10.53 32.77
CA CYS A 25 17.62 11.06 31.49
C CYS A 25 17.02 12.45 31.28
N ALA A 26 17.93 13.41 31.21
CA ALA A 26 17.72 14.83 31.11
C ALA A 26 17.06 15.25 29.79
N ALA A 27 16.20 16.25 29.90
CA ALA A 27 15.63 16.98 28.76
C ALA A 27 16.69 17.89 28.12
N PRO A 28 16.71 18.12 26.82
CA PRO A 28 17.54 19.13 26.21
C PRO A 28 16.92 20.54 26.36
N SER A 29 17.76 21.44 26.84
CA SER A 29 17.53 22.84 27.09
C SER A 29 17.27 23.64 25.83
N LEU A 30 16.24 24.51 25.91
CA LEU A 30 15.95 25.62 25.01
C LEU A 30 17.10 26.64 25.00
N VAL A 31 17.68 26.90 23.86
CA VAL A 31 18.58 28.04 23.64
C VAL A 31 17.76 29.25 23.22
N ARG A 32 17.72 30.21 24.11
CA ARG A 32 17.10 31.54 23.92
C ARG A 32 18.16 32.50 23.39
N CYS A 33 18.03 32.96 22.15
CA CYS A 33 18.88 34.00 21.60
C CYS A 33 18.34 35.36 22.00
N LYS A 34 19.14 36.14 22.79
CA LYS A 34 18.86 37.52 23.15
C LYS A 34 19.40 38.46 22.06
N HIS A 35 18.52 39.30 21.55
CA HIS A 35 18.92 40.49 20.79
C HIS A 35 19.43 41.57 21.76
N THR A 36 20.62 42.08 21.51
CA THR A 36 21.04 43.39 22.01
C THR A 36 21.37 44.27 20.81
N GLY A 37 20.66 45.39 20.74
CA GLY A 37 20.90 46.42 19.75
C GLY A 37 22.09 47.31 20.10
N ALA A 38 22.67 47.94 19.08
CA ALA A 38 23.39 49.20 19.22
C ALA A 38 23.29 49.98 17.91
N MET A 39 22.90 51.25 18.09
CA MET A 39 22.87 52.29 17.06
C MET A 39 24.27 52.76 16.71
N ALA A 40 24.49 53.23 15.49
CA ALA A 40 25.11 54.52 15.19
C ALA A 40 25.23 54.82 13.68
N ASN A 41 24.59 55.87 13.30
CA ASN A 41 25.00 57.02 12.46
C ASN A 41 25.88 56.86 11.23
N GLY A 42 25.34 57.37 10.12
CA GLY A 42 26.09 58.44 9.45
C GLY A 42 26.40 58.24 7.95
N ALA A 43 25.73 59.04 7.14
CA ALA A 43 26.26 59.78 6.00
C ALA A 43 26.31 59.18 4.55
N ARG A 44 25.55 59.89 3.73
CA ARG A 44 25.81 60.32 2.32
C ARG A 44 25.56 59.33 1.21
N ARG A 45 24.54 59.73 0.43
CA ARG A 45 24.31 59.38 -1.00
C ARG A 45 25.46 59.88 -1.89
N PRO A 46 25.71 59.20 -2.97
CA PRO A 46 25.38 59.84 -4.26
C PRO A 46 24.51 58.99 -5.19
N SER A 47 23.76 59.71 -6.00
CA SER A 47 22.93 59.23 -7.11
C SER A 47 23.77 58.72 -8.26
N THR A 48 23.42 57.54 -8.80
CA THR A 48 23.66 57.24 -10.19
C THR A 48 22.47 56.48 -10.76
N ARG A 49 22.10 56.97 -11.95
CA ARG A 49 20.99 56.51 -12.78
C ARG A 49 21.14 55.07 -13.24
N GLY A 50 20.01 54.37 -13.26
CA GLY A 50 19.58 53.64 -14.43
C GLY A 50 20.19 52.32 -14.75
N ALA A 51 19.44 51.28 -14.46
CA ALA A 51 19.18 50.14 -15.37
C ALA A 51 18.10 49.30 -14.71
N ALA A 52 16.89 49.35 -15.25
CA ALA A 52 15.83 48.43 -14.93
C ALA A 52 16.20 47.06 -15.52
N LEU A 53 16.56 46.13 -14.67
CA LEU A 53 16.59 44.72 -15.05
C LEU A 53 15.15 44.21 -14.99
N PRO A 54 14.70 43.45 -15.99
CA PRO A 54 13.38 42.85 -15.94
C PRO A 54 13.37 41.81 -14.84
N LEU A 55 12.50 42.00 -13.84
CA LEU A 55 12.09 40.96 -12.91
C LEU A 55 11.46 39.84 -13.72
N SER A 56 12.20 38.77 -13.91
CA SER A 56 11.60 37.52 -14.35
C SER A 56 10.60 37.10 -13.27
N LEU A 57 9.31 37.29 -13.56
CA LEU A 57 8.27 36.62 -12.81
C LEU A 57 8.56 35.11 -12.89
N GLY A 58 9.07 34.53 -11.84
CA GLY A 58 9.11 33.11 -11.65
C GLY A 58 7.69 32.60 -11.85
N ALA A 59 7.51 31.79 -12.89
CA ALA A 59 6.25 31.12 -13.14
C ALA A 59 5.90 30.32 -11.88
N VAL A 60 4.96 30.84 -11.10
CA VAL A 60 4.24 30.06 -10.10
C VAL A 60 3.56 28.97 -10.92
N ARG A 61 4.11 27.76 -10.88
CA ARG A 61 3.42 26.58 -11.37
C ARG A 61 2.18 26.43 -10.49
N THR A 62 1.09 27.00 -10.94
CA THR A 62 -0.23 26.59 -10.48
C THR A 62 -0.36 25.13 -10.91
N TYR A 63 -0.31 24.23 -9.95
CA TYR A 63 -0.84 22.90 -10.13
C TYR A 63 -2.31 23.10 -10.50
N ALA A 64 -2.62 22.96 -11.78
CA ALA A 64 -3.98 22.86 -12.23
C ALA A 64 -4.58 21.68 -11.44
N ALA A 65 -5.59 21.97 -10.61
CA ALA A 65 -6.41 20.92 -10.03
C ALA A 65 -7.01 20.19 -11.23
N GLU A 66 -6.55 18.96 -11.47
CA GLU A 66 -7.22 18.06 -12.39
C GLU A 66 -8.66 18.00 -11.91
N SER A 67 -9.60 18.26 -12.80
CA SER A 67 -11.03 18.21 -12.53
C SER A 67 -11.33 16.81 -11.99
N SER A 68 -11.66 16.69 -10.71
CA SER A 68 -12.07 15.45 -10.09
C SER A 68 -13.39 15.03 -10.72
N GLY A 69 -13.34 14.12 -11.69
CA GLY A 69 -14.52 13.48 -12.24
C GLY A 69 -15.20 12.68 -11.13
N LYS A 70 -16.55 12.60 -11.18
CA LYS A 70 -17.26 11.67 -10.28
C LYS A 70 -16.87 10.24 -10.65
N TYR A 71 -16.54 9.44 -9.65
CA TYR A 71 -16.30 8.02 -9.83
C TYR A 71 -17.61 7.29 -10.15
N VAL A 72 -17.64 6.53 -11.23
CA VAL A 72 -18.78 5.69 -11.62
C VAL A 72 -18.38 4.23 -11.45
N ARG A 73 -19.11 3.51 -10.60
CA ARG A 73 -18.91 2.07 -10.37
C ARG A 73 -19.46 1.27 -11.54
N ALA A 74 -18.64 1.07 -12.56
CA ALA A 74 -19.02 0.26 -13.73
C ALA A 74 -18.69 -1.22 -13.56
N LYS A 75 -17.65 -1.55 -12.78
CA LYS A 75 -17.12 -2.91 -12.60
C LYS A 75 -17.05 -3.27 -11.13
N PRO A 76 -17.08 -4.59 -10.78
CA PRO A 76 -16.82 -5.05 -9.41
C PRO A 76 -15.45 -4.60 -8.94
N HIS A 77 -15.37 -4.07 -7.71
CA HIS A 77 -14.14 -3.60 -7.10
C HIS A 77 -13.48 -4.68 -6.25
N MET A 78 -12.16 -4.83 -6.38
CA MET A 78 -11.37 -5.78 -5.62
C MET A 78 -10.03 -5.18 -5.19
N ASN A 79 -9.64 -5.43 -3.94
CA ASN A 79 -8.34 -5.02 -3.42
C ASN A 79 -7.36 -6.18 -3.54
N ILE A 80 -6.28 -5.98 -4.26
CA ILE A 80 -5.18 -6.94 -4.35
C ILE A 80 -3.87 -6.27 -4.01
N GLY A 81 -2.82 -7.04 -3.80
CA GLY A 81 -1.51 -6.44 -3.60
C GLY A 81 -0.38 -7.41 -3.84
N THR A 82 0.81 -6.86 -3.98
CA THR A 82 2.05 -7.60 -4.16
C THR A 82 2.73 -7.84 -2.83
N ILE A 83 3.09 -9.10 -2.57
CA ILE A 83 3.86 -9.55 -1.41
C ILE A 83 5.02 -10.44 -1.88
N GLY A 84 6.06 -10.56 -1.07
CA GLY A 84 7.23 -11.36 -1.41
C GLY A 84 8.53 -10.74 -0.91
N HIS A 85 9.64 -11.41 -1.18
CA HIS A 85 10.95 -11.01 -0.70
C HIS A 85 11.42 -9.65 -1.27
N VAL A 86 12.39 -9.01 -0.60
CA VAL A 86 13.11 -7.83 -1.13
C VAL A 86 13.75 -8.19 -2.47
N ASP A 87 13.84 -7.24 -3.38
CA ASP A 87 14.45 -7.37 -4.70
C ASP A 87 13.86 -8.43 -5.65
N HIS A 88 12.76 -9.09 -5.29
CA HIS A 88 12.02 -9.98 -6.20
C HIS A 88 11.21 -9.21 -7.26
N GLY A 89 11.17 -7.88 -7.20
CA GLY A 89 10.58 -7.03 -8.24
C GLY A 89 9.08 -6.76 -8.08
N LYS A 90 8.58 -6.67 -6.84
CA LYS A 90 7.16 -6.33 -6.54
C LYS A 90 6.73 -5.01 -7.16
N THR A 91 7.42 -3.93 -6.82
CA THR A 91 7.14 -2.58 -7.34
C THR A 91 7.33 -2.50 -8.86
N THR A 92 8.32 -3.22 -9.40
CA THR A 92 8.53 -3.34 -10.85
C THR A 92 7.34 -4.04 -11.53
N LEU A 93 6.80 -5.10 -10.90
CA LEU A 93 5.60 -5.79 -11.39
C LEU A 93 4.38 -4.88 -11.35
N THR A 94 4.19 -4.13 -10.26
CA THR A 94 3.09 -3.16 -10.13
C THR A 94 3.15 -2.11 -11.23
N ALA A 95 4.32 -1.55 -11.51
CA ALA A 95 4.53 -0.62 -12.62
C ALA A 95 4.26 -1.28 -13.99
N ALA A 96 4.72 -2.52 -14.18
CA ALA A 96 4.50 -3.27 -15.43
C ALA A 96 3.00 -3.54 -15.68
N ILE A 97 2.24 -3.93 -14.65
CA ILE A 97 0.80 -4.13 -14.75
C ILE A 97 0.10 -2.85 -15.21
N THR A 98 0.38 -1.72 -14.57
CA THR A 98 -0.23 -0.44 -14.94
C THR A 98 0.10 -0.02 -16.36
N LYS A 99 1.35 -0.23 -16.80
CA LYS A 99 1.77 0.08 -18.17
C LYS A 99 1.06 -0.78 -19.20
N VAL A 100 1.12 -2.10 -19.03
CA VAL A 100 0.54 -3.07 -19.99
C VAL A 100 -0.97 -2.91 -20.10
N LEU A 101 -1.67 -2.73 -18.99
CA LEU A 101 -3.12 -2.51 -19.01
C LEU A 101 -3.50 -1.17 -19.64
N HIS A 102 -2.75 -0.11 -19.36
CA HIS A 102 -2.96 1.20 -20.00
C HIS A 102 -2.75 1.13 -21.52
N GLU A 103 -1.70 0.46 -21.99
CA GLU A 103 -1.45 0.27 -23.43
C GLU A 103 -2.50 -0.62 -24.12
N ASN A 104 -3.08 -1.57 -23.38
CA ASN A 104 -4.06 -2.51 -23.94
C ASN A 104 -5.49 -1.94 -24.00
N SER A 105 -5.92 -1.21 -22.97
CA SER A 105 -7.28 -0.69 -22.84
C SER A 105 -7.40 0.79 -23.23
N GLY A 106 -6.31 1.55 -23.18
CA GLY A 106 -6.32 3.01 -23.26
C GLY A 106 -6.96 3.69 -22.04
N GLU A 107 -7.44 2.92 -21.08
CA GLU A 107 -8.05 3.38 -19.83
C GLU A 107 -7.06 3.27 -18.68
N GLY A 108 -7.26 4.09 -17.64
CA GLY A 108 -6.37 4.14 -16.48
C GLY A 108 -5.16 5.06 -16.69
N LYS A 109 -4.34 5.16 -15.67
CA LYS A 109 -3.10 5.96 -15.69
C LYS A 109 -1.91 5.02 -15.58
N PHE A 110 -0.93 5.17 -16.46
CA PHE A 110 0.38 4.56 -16.24
C PHE A 110 1.05 5.21 -15.02
N VAL A 111 1.48 4.40 -14.09
CA VAL A 111 2.22 4.83 -12.90
C VAL A 111 3.64 4.28 -13.00
N ASP A 112 4.59 5.20 -13.24
CA ASP A 112 5.99 4.84 -13.32
C ASP A 112 6.53 4.40 -11.95
N TYR A 113 7.55 3.53 -11.94
CA TYR A 113 8.25 3.04 -10.76
C TYR A 113 8.62 4.17 -9.77
N ALA A 114 9.20 5.26 -10.29
CA ALA A 114 9.58 6.43 -9.48
C ALA A 114 8.39 7.20 -8.87
N SER A 115 7.18 6.92 -9.34
CA SER A 115 5.92 7.50 -8.83
C SER A 115 5.23 6.59 -7.82
N ILE A 116 5.58 5.31 -7.76
CA ILE A 116 5.15 4.36 -6.73
C ILE A 116 5.99 4.58 -5.47
N ASP A 117 7.30 4.43 -5.55
CA ASP A 117 8.24 4.72 -4.46
C ASP A 117 8.57 6.22 -4.44
N LYS A 118 7.80 6.97 -3.63
CA LYS A 118 7.87 8.44 -3.61
C LYS A 118 8.84 9.01 -2.60
N ALA A 119 9.04 8.32 -1.48
CA ALA A 119 9.87 8.83 -0.38
C ALA A 119 11.35 8.93 -0.80
N PRO A 120 12.05 9.99 -0.40
CA PRO A 120 13.49 10.13 -0.70
C PRO A 120 14.31 8.93 -0.22
N GLU A 121 13.94 8.38 0.96
CA GLU A 121 14.62 7.20 1.53
C GLU A 121 14.38 5.92 0.72
N GLU A 122 13.19 5.76 0.13
CA GLU A 122 12.87 4.64 -0.77
C GLU A 122 13.74 4.70 -2.03
N LYS A 123 13.87 5.89 -2.61
CA LYS A 123 14.71 6.13 -3.81
C LYS A 123 16.20 5.94 -3.55
N GLU A 124 16.67 6.37 -2.38
CA GLU A 124 18.09 6.23 -2.01
C GLU A 124 18.46 4.78 -1.73
N ARG A 125 17.58 4.03 -1.07
CA ARG A 125 17.81 2.63 -0.70
C ARG A 125 17.39 1.63 -1.78
N GLY A 126 16.56 2.03 -2.73
CA GLY A 126 15.98 1.16 -3.76
C GLY A 126 15.01 0.12 -3.21
N ILE A 127 14.40 0.37 -2.04
CA ILE A 127 13.45 -0.55 -1.39
C ILE A 127 12.18 0.19 -1.01
N THR A 128 11.03 -0.46 -1.15
CA THR A 128 9.74 0.06 -0.70
C THR A 128 9.67 0.03 0.83
N ILE A 129 9.35 1.15 1.45
CA ILE A 129 9.22 1.33 2.90
C ILE A 129 7.75 1.44 3.28
N SER A 130 7.01 2.32 2.60
CA SER A 130 5.59 2.56 2.83
C SER A 130 4.75 1.80 1.83
N THR A 131 3.50 1.49 2.19
CA THR A 131 2.54 0.92 1.25
C THR A 131 2.17 1.95 0.19
N ALA A 132 2.18 1.58 -1.08
CA ALA A 132 1.71 2.41 -2.17
C ALA A 132 0.41 1.87 -2.75
N HIS A 133 -0.51 2.77 -3.07
CA HIS A 133 -1.81 2.42 -3.65
C HIS A 133 -1.87 2.86 -5.10
N VAL A 134 -2.24 1.95 -5.98
CA VAL A 134 -2.37 2.18 -7.42
C VAL A 134 -3.71 1.63 -7.90
N GLU A 135 -4.38 2.32 -8.82
CA GLU A 135 -5.62 1.84 -9.45
C GLU A 135 -5.36 1.38 -10.89
N TYR A 136 -6.03 0.32 -11.30
CA TYR A 136 -6.10 -0.12 -12.70
C TYR A 136 -7.33 -0.98 -12.94
N GLU A 137 -7.67 -1.17 -14.20
CA GLU A 137 -8.84 -1.93 -14.61
C GLU A 137 -8.49 -3.04 -15.59
N THR A 138 -9.14 -4.17 -15.41
CA THR A 138 -9.25 -5.21 -16.43
C THR A 138 -10.60 -5.10 -17.13
N PRO A 139 -10.85 -5.86 -18.21
CA PRO A 139 -12.17 -5.89 -18.81
C PRO A 139 -13.27 -6.28 -17.83
N ASN A 140 -12.95 -7.08 -16.82
CA ASN A 140 -13.92 -7.69 -15.90
C ASN A 140 -14.03 -6.95 -14.55
N ARG A 141 -12.93 -6.34 -14.06
CA ARG A 141 -12.83 -5.82 -12.68
C ARG A 141 -12.05 -4.51 -12.60
N HIS A 142 -12.36 -3.76 -11.56
CA HIS A 142 -11.57 -2.61 -11.11
C HIS A 142 -10.75 -3.03 -9.90
N TYR A 143 -9.45 -2.79 -9.95
CA TYR A 143 -8.51 -3.17 -8.90
C TYR A 143 -7.92 -1.97 -8.19
N ALA A 144 -7.96 -2.02 -6.85
CA ALA A 144 -7.05 -1.24 -6.01
C ALA A 144 -5.86 -2.14 -5.67
N HIS A 145 -4.69 -1.75 -6.08
CA HIS A 145 -3.45 -2.51 -5.86
C HIS A 145 -2.63 -1.86 -4.76
N VAL A 146 -2.24 -2.67 -3.78
CA VAL A 146 -1.40 -2.28 -2.65
C VAL A 146 -0.02 -2.88 -2.85
N ASP A 147 0.98 -2.05 -3.11
CA ASP A 147 2.37 -2.50 -3.14
C ASP A 147 2.94 -2.52 -1.72
N CYS A 148 3.33 -3.72 -1.25
CA CYS A 148 3.81 -3.91 0.10
C CYS A 148 5.34 -3.95 0.17
N PRO A 149 5.93 -3.38 1.25
CA PRO A 149 7.36 -3.52 1.50
C PRO A 149 7.74 -4.99 1.68
N GLY A 150 8.93 -5.35 1.22
CA GLY A 150 9.47 -6.72 1.35
C GLY A 150 10.39 -6.89 2.55
N HIS A 151 10.96 -5.81 3.08
CA HIS A 151 12.01 -5.88 4.10
C HIS A 151 11.44 -6.15 5.50
N ALA A 152 12.10 -7.00 6.27
CA ALA A 152 11.68 -7.39 7.62
C ALA A 152 11.49 -6.21 8.60
N ASP A 153 12.29 -5.14 8.45
CA ASP A 153 12.17 -3.94 9.30
C ASP A 153 10.82 -3.23 9.12
N TYR A 154 10.17 -3.41 7.97
CA TYR A 154 8.90 -2.76 7.60
C TYR A 154 7.70 -3.70 7.66
N ILE A 155 7.82 -4.81 8.40
CA ILE A 155 6.76 -5.83 8.53
C ILE A 155 5.43 -5.25 9.05
N ARG A 156 5.48 -4.16 9.83
CA ARG A 156 4.27 -3.47 10.30
C ARG A 156 3.48 -2.87 9.13
N ASN A 157 4.18 -2.20 8.22
CA ASN A 157 3.55 -1.61 7.03
C ASN A 157 3.03 -2.72 6.10
N MET A 158 3.76 -3.83 5.99
CA MET A 158 3.30 -5.02 5.26
C MET A 158 2.00 -5.58 5.86
N ILE A 159 1.90 -5.73 7.18
CA ILE A 159 0.68 -6.22 7.85
C ILE A 159 -0.50 -5.28 7.59
N THR A 160 -0.27 -3.96 7.72
CA THR A 160 -1.31 -2.96 7.47
C THR A 160 -1.78 -3.02 6.01
N GLY A 161 -0.86 -3.10 5.05
CA GLY A 161 -1.20 -3.25 3.64
C GLY A 161 -1.91 -4.57 3.34
N ALA A 162 -1.43 -5.69 3.90
CA ALA A 162 -2.06 -7.00 3.71
C ALA A 162 -3.49 -7.06 4.27
N ALA A 163 -3.78 -6.35 5.36
CA ALA A 163 -5.13 -6.27 5.94
C ALA A 163 -6.16 -5.65 4.98
N GLN A 164 -5.71 -4.84 4.02
CA GLN A 164 -6.58 -4.20 3.03
C GLN A 164 -6.90 -5.11 1.84
N MET A 165 -6.17 -6.20 1.64
CA MET A 165 -6.26 -7.04 0.46
C MET A 165 -7.37 -8.09 0.58
N ASP A 166 -8.07 -8.32 -0.52
CA ASP A 166 -9.01 -9.44 -0.71
C ASP A 166 -8.29 -10.66 -1.28
N GLY A 167 -7.25 -10.43 -2.06
CA GLY A 167 -6.35 -11.41 -2.65
C GLY A 167 -4.93 -10.87 -2.78
N ALA A 168 -3.95 -11.71 -3.02
CA ALA A 168 -2.55 -11.29 -3.14
C ALA A 168 -1.85 -11.93 -4.34
N ILE A 169 -0.86 -11.22 -4.87
CA ILE A 169 0.10 -11.74 -5.84
C ILE A 169 1.42 -11.94 -5.11
N ILE A 170 1.87 -13.18 -4.99
CA ILE A 170 3.20 -13.48 -4.46
C ILE A 170 4.22 -13.39 -5.60
N VAL A 171 5.22 -12.55 -5.40
CA VAL A 171 6.31 -12.36 -6.35
C VAL A 171 7.55 -13.10 -5.86
N VAL A 172 8.05 -14.03 -6.67
CA VAL A 172 9.25 -14.83 -6.41
C VAL A 172 10.20 -14.67 -7.57
N SER A 173 11.49 -14.48 -7.29
CA SER A 173 12.53 -14.44 -8.33
C SER A 173 12.81 -15.86 -8.82
N ALA A 174 12.89 -16.05 -10.14
CA ALA A 174 13.28 -17.32 -10.75
C ALA A 174 14.71 -17.73 -10.39
N THR A 175 15.58 -16.76 -10.11
CA THR A 175 16.99 -17.02 -9.74
C THR A 175 17.18 -17.45 -8.29
N ASP A 176 16.35 -16.91 -7.39
CA ASP A 176 16.55 -17.08 -5.94
C ASP A 176 15.56 -18.08 -5.32
N GLY A 177 14.44 -18.36 -6.03
CA GLY A 177 13.38 -19.21 -5.52
C GLY A 177 12.68 -18.64 -4.29
N GLN A 178 12.19 -19.52 -3.42
CA GLN A 178 11.56 -19.12 -2.19
C GLN A 178 12.59 -18.66 -1.13
N MET A 179 12.36 -17.50 -0.55
CA MET A 179 13.25 -16.88 0.44
C MET A 179 12.54 -16.76 1.80
N PRO A 180 13.26 -16.54 2.91
CA PRO A 180 12.65 -16.48 4.25
C PRO A 180 11.47 -15.52 4.36
N GLN A 181 11.57 -14.32 3.78
CA GLN A 181 10.49 -13.35 3.81
C GLN A 181 9.27 -13.79 2.99
N THR A 182 9.45 -14.59 1.94
CA THR A 182 8.32 -15.20 1.20
C THR A 182 7.47 -16.07 2.14
N ARG A 183 8.11 -16.86 3.01
CA ARG A 183 7.45 -17.69 4.02
C ARG A 183 6.72 -16.86 5.07
N GLU A 184 7.39 -15.81 5.58
CA GLU A 184 6.80 -14.89 6.55
C GLU A 184 5.57 -14.18 5.98
N HIS A 185 5.66 -13.70 4.74
CA HIS A 185 4.55 -13.02 4.08
C HIS A 185 3.37 -13.96 3.81
N LEU A 186 3.60 -15.23 3.45
CA LEU A 186 2.54 -16.22 3.32
C LEU A 186 1.83 -16.49 4.65
N LEU A 187 2.59 -16.63 5.73
CA LEU A 187 2.03 -16.81 7.07
C LEU A 187 1.16 -15.61 7.47
N LEU A 188 1.67 -14.38 7.26
CA LEU A 188 0.95 -13.16 7.56
C LEU A 188 -0.31 -13.00 6.70
N ALA A 189 -0.21 -13.25 5.41
CA ALA A 189 -1.36 -13.24 4.49
C ALA A 189 -2.47 -14.19 4.97
N ARG A 190 -2.10 -15.37 5.43
CA ARG A 190 -3.05 -16.34 5.99
C ARG A 190 -3.68 -15.85 7.29
N GLN A 191 -2.88 -15.26 8.20
CA GLN A 191 -3.37 -14.72 9.48
C GLN A 191 -4.31 -13.54 9.30
N VAL A 192 -4.05 -12.67 8.34
CA VAL A 192 -4.90 -11.52 8.01
C VAL A 192 -6.21 -11.97 7.35
N GLY A 193 -6.28 -13.19 6.79
CA GLY A 193 -7.50 -13.77 6.25
C GLY A 193 -7.57 -13.80 4.72
N ILE A 194 -6.48 -13.58 4.02
CA ILE A 194 -6.39 -13.79 2.57
C ILE A 194 -6.63 -15.29 2.29
N LYS A 195 -7.62 -15.58 1.47
CA LYS A 195 -8.04 -16.96 1.18
C LYS A 195 -7.37 -17.53 -0.06
N LYS A 196 -7.22 -16.71 -1.09
CA LYS A 196 -6.67 -17.09 -2.39
C LYS A 196 -5.58 -16.10 -2.79
N LEU A 197 -4.60 -16.59 -3.48
CA LEU A 197 -3.49 -15.80 -4.04
C LEU A 197 -3.07 -16.37 -5.39
N VAL A 198 -2.27 -15.60 -6.12
CA VAL A 198 -1.65 -16.01 -7.40
C VAL A 198 -0.14 -15.87 -7.24
N VAL A 199 0.63 -16.72 -7.87
CA VAL A 199 2.10 -16.66 -7.83
C VAL A 199 2.62 -16.09 -9.15
N PHE A 200 3.52 -15.14 -9.07
CA PHE A 200 4.28 -14.64 -10.22
C PHE A 200 5.78 -14.93 -10.04
N VAL A 201 6.31 -15.81 -10.87
CA VAL A 201 7.74 -16.11 -10.92
C VAL A 201 8.39 -15.10 -11.86
N ASN A 202 9.07 -14.13 -11.26
CA ASN A 202 9.68 -12.97 -11.95
C ASN A 202 11.14 -13.22 -12.33
N LYS A 203 11.70 -12.37 -13.18
CA LYS A 203 13.11 -12.39 -13.65
C LYS A 203 13.45 -13.64 -14.47
N VAL A 204 12.50 -14.18 -15.19
CA VAL A 204 12.73 -15.35 -16.07
C VAL A 204 13.74 -15.04 -17.18
N ASP A 205 13.90 -13.78 -17.56
CA ASP A 205 14.92 -13.27 -18.48
C ASP A 205 16.37 -13.52 -18.04
N GLN A 206 16.59 -13.90 -16.78
CA GLN A 206 17.91 -14.20 -16.22
C GLN A 206 18.19 -15.70 -16.09
N VAL A 207 17.23 -16.55 -16.45
CA VAL A 207 17.32 -18.02 -16.31
C VAL A 207 17.09 -18.68 -17.65
N ASP A 208 18.14 -19.32 -18.17
CA ASP A 208 18.05 -20.08 -19.42
C ASP A 208 17.58 -21.54 -19.21
N ASP A 209 17.61 -22.02 -17.96
CA ASP A 209 17.34 -23.41 -17.62
C ASP A 209 15.86 -23.60 -17.22
N LYS A 210 15.15 -24.41 -18.02
CA LYS A 210 13.75 -24.76 -17.75
C LYS A 210 13.57 -25.63 -16.52
N GLU A 211 14.56 -26.48 -16.20
CA GLU A 211 14.49 -27.34 -15.01
C GLU A 211 14.48 -26.51 -13.72
N MET A 212 15.16 -25.34 -13.73
CA MET A 212 15.13 -24.40 -12.61
C MET A 212 13.74 -23.79 -12.39
N LEU A 213 13.05 -23.46 -13.47
CA LEU A 213 11.68 -22.94 -13.38
C LEU A 213 10.70 -23.98 -12.84
N GLU A 214 10.83 -25.24 -13.27
CA GLU A 214 10.03 -26.36 -12.76
C GLU A 214 10.31 -26.62 -11.27
N LEU A 215 11.56 -26.49 -10.84
CA LEU A 215 11.93 -26.61 -9.43
C LEU A 215 11.27 -25.53 -8.57
N VAL A 216 11.34 -24.27 -9.02
CA VAL A 216 10.70 -23.14 -8.32
C VAL A 216 9.18 -23.32 -8.28
N ASP A 217 8.54 -23.82 -9.33
CA ASP A 217 7.10 -24.13 -9.34
C ASP A 217 6.77 -25.18 -8.27
N MET A 218 7.51 -26.30 -8.22
CA MET A 218 7.30 -27.35 -7.21
C MET A 218 7.50 -26.83 -5.79
N GLU A 219 8.58 -26.09 -5.53
CA GLU A 219 8.84 -25.49 -4.22
C GLU A 219 7.71 -24.56 -3.77
N MET A 220 7.20 -23.74 -4.69
CA MET A 220 6.10 -22.84 -4.38
C MET A 220 4.80 -23.57 -4.06
N ARG A 221 4.48 -24.63 -4.79
CA ARG A 221 3.30 -25.47 -4.51
C ARG A 221 3.37 -26.15 -3.14
N GLU A 222 4.53 -26.71 -2.80
CA GLU A 222 4.77 -27.29 -1.48
C GLU A 222 4.66 -26.24 -0.36
N LEU A 223 5.23 -25.07 -0.59
CA LEU A 223 5.18 -23.97 0.35
C LEU A 223 3.75 -23.47 0.58
N LEU A 224 2.98 -23.27 -0.48
CA LEU A 224 1.57 -22.89 -0.41
C LEU A 224 0.75 -23.89 0.39
N SER A 225 0.91 -25.17 0.12
CA SER A 225 0.23 -26.27 0.83
C SER A 225 0.60 -26.30 2.30
N THR A 226 1.87 -26.05 2.64
CA THR A 226 2.36 -25.99 4.03
C THR A 226 1.69 -24.86 4.82
N TYR A 227 1.45 -23.72 4.21
CA TYR A 227 0.78 -22.58 4.84
C TYR A 227 -0.75 -22.59 4.73
N GLY A 228 -1.34 -23.67 4.19
CA GLY A 228 -2.78 -23.89 4.14
C GLY A 228 -3.49 -23.17 2.99
N PHE A 229 -2.78 -22.85 1.93
CA PHE A 229 -3.33 -22.44 0.64
C PHE A 229 -3.47 -23.67 -0.29
N ASP A 230 -4.24 -23.53 -1.36
CA ASP A 230 -4.39 -24.58 -2.36
C ASP A 230 -3.16 -24.58 -3.30
N GLY A 231 -2.12 -25.33 -2.91
CA GLY A 231 -0.88 -25.40 -3.70
C GLY A 231 -1.05 -26.05 -5.07
N ASP A 232 -1.95 -27.02 -5.20
CA ASP A 232 -2.12 -27.78 -6.44
C ASP A 232 -2.81 -26.94 -7.53
N ASN A 233 -3.85 -26.17 -7.16
CA ASN A 233 -4.67 -25.43 -8.10
C ASN A 233 -4.29 -23.96 -8.22
N THR A 234 -3.46 -23.43 -7.34
CA THR A 234 -3.04 -22.00 -7.39
C THR A 234 -2.32 -21.70 -8.70
N PRO A 235 -2.77 -20.71 -9.47
CA PRO A 235 -2.09 -20.30 -10.69
C PRO A 235 -0.67 -19.80 -10.40
N ILE A 236 0.29 -20.34 -11.16
CA ILE A 236 1.69 -19.89 -11.17
C ILE A 236 1.99 -19.38 -12.58
N VAL A 237 2.31 -18.09 -12.69
CA VAL A 237 2.65 -17.46 -13.95
C VAL A 237 4.12 -17.08 -13.95
N THR A 238 4.84 -17.43 -15.00
CA THR A 238 6.27 -17.11 -15.18
C THR A 238 6.43 -15.95 -16.15
N GLY A 239 7.33 -15.01 -15.84
CA GLY A 239 7.56 -13.85 -16.71
C GLY A 239 8.67 -12.93 -16.22
N SER A 240 8.85 -11.81 -16.92
CA SER A 240 9.76 -10.74 -16.55
C SER A 240 9.04 -9.40 -16.54
N ALA A 241 8.86 -8.84 -15.34
CA ALA A 241 8.29 -7.52 -15.17
C ALA A 241 9.14 -6.43 -15.82
N LEU A 242 10.47 -6.59 -15.81
CA LEU A 242 11.39 -5.65 -16.44
C LEU A 242 11.26 -5.69 -17.98
N ALA A 243 11.20 -6.88 -18.57
CA ALA A 243 10.99 -7.04 -20.00
C ALA A 243 9.67 -6.40 -20.46
N ALA A 244 8.60 -6.52 -19.66
CA ALA A 244 7.33 -5.86 -19.92
C ALA A 244 7.44 -4.32 -19.86
N LEU A 245 8.17 -3.77 -18.88
CA LEU A 245 8.41 -2.34 -18.76
C LEU A 245 9.24 -1.77 -19.93
N GLU A 246 10.24 -2.50 -20.37
CA GLU A 246 11.11 -2.07 -21.47
C GLU A 246 10.53 -2.39 -22.85
N GLY A 247 9.45 -3.15 -22.93
CA GLY A 247 8.85 -3.58 -24.19
C GLY A 247 9.73 -4.59 -24.94
N ARG A 248 10.55 -5.34 -24.21
CA ARG A 248 11.36 -6.45 -24.73
C ARG A 248 10.60 -7.75 -24.57
N ASP A 249 10.82 -8.68 -25.45
CA ASP A 249 10.32 -10.06 -25.39
C ASP A 249 8.83 -10.14 -24.99
N GLU A 250 7.97 -10.11 -26.01
CA GLU A 250 6.52 -9.99 -25.80
C GLU A 250 5.94 -11.19 -25.05
N GLU A 251 6.52 -12.39 -25.20
CA GLU A 251 6.01 -13.61 -24.57
C GLU A 251 6.21 -13.62 -23.06
N ILE A 252 7.45 -13.40 -22.58
CA ILE A 252 7.78 -13.41 -21.15
C ILE A 252 7.51 -12.05 -20.50
N GLY A 253 7.39 -10.97 -21.29
CA GLY A 253 7.09 -9.62 -20.83
C GLY A 253 5.58 -9.36 -20.80
N ARG A 254 5.10 -8.65 -21.83
CA ARG A 254 3.70 -8.21 -21.92
C ARG A 254 2.68 -9.35 -21.85
N GLY A 255 2.93 -10.45 -22.59
CA GLY A 255 2.05 -11.61 -22.60
C GLY A 255 1.91 -12.26 -21.24
N ALA A 256 3.01 -12.39 -20.48
CA ALA A 256 2.98 -12.93 -19.13
C ALA A 256 2.17 -12.04 -18.16
N ILE A 257 2.28 -10.71 -18.28
CA ILE A 257 1.48 -9.78 -17.44
C ILE A 257 -0.02 -9.89 -17.76
N LEU A 258 -0.40 -9.97 -19.04
CA LEU A 258 -1.80 -10.16 -19.43
C LEU A 258 -2.34 -11.49 -18.91
N LYS A 259 -1.56 -12.57 -19.05
CA LYS A 259 -1.91 -13.88 -18.50
C LYS A 259 -2.06 -13.84 -16.98
N LEU A 260 -1.16 -13.15 -16.26
CA LEU A 260 -1.27 -12.97 -14.81
C LEU A 260 -2.61 -12.34 -14.44
N MET A 261 -3.03 -11.30 -15.15
CA MET A 261 -4.29 -10.61 -14.87
C MET A 261 -5.52 -11.46 -15.24
N GLU A 262 -5.47 -12.23 -16.31
CA GLU A 262 -6.52 -13.18 -16.68
C GLU A 262 -6.68 -14.28 -15.62
N GLU A 263 -5.59 -14.88 -15.16
CA GLU A 263 -5.60 -15.87 -14.09
C GLU A 263 -6.07 -15.27 -12.76
N THR A 264 -5.69 -14.00 -12.46
CA THR A 264 -6.15 -13.28 -11.29
C THR A 264 -7.67 -13.04 -11.35
N ASP A 265 -8.20 -12.64 -12.49
CA ASP A 265 -9.63 -12.45 -12.70
C ASP A 265 -10.42 -13.78 -12.56
N ALA A 266 -9.87 -14.88 -13.04
CA ALA A 266 -10.51 -16.18 -13.02
C ALA A 266 -10.44 -16.87 -11.64
N TRP A 267 -9.29 -16.78 -10.98
CA TRP A 267 -8.99 -17.52 -9.75
C TRP A 267 -9.51 -16.86 -8.48
N LEU A 268 -9.37 -15.54 -8.37
CA LEU A 268 -9.77 -14.83 -7.16
C LEU A 268 -11.28 -14.63 -7.12
N ASP A 269 -11.92 -15.06 -6.03
CA ASP A 269 -13.35 -14.86 -5.82
C ASP A 269 -13.61 -13.42 -5.36
N LEU A 270 -14.72 -12.85 -5.83
CA LEU A 270 -15.19 -11.57 -5.29
C LEU A 270 -15.64 -11.79 -3.83
N PRO A 271 -15.08 -11.06 -2.88
CA PRO A 271 -15.46 -11.22 -1.48
C PRO A 271 -16.89 -10.75 -1.25
N PRO A 272 -17.64 -11.42 -0.37
CA PRO A 272 -18.96 -10.93 0.04
C PRO A 272 -18.82 -9.59 0.75
N ARG A 273 -19.63 -8.61 0.36
CA ARG A 273 -19.63 -7.27 0.95
C ARG A 273 -20.86 -7.09 1.85
N ASP A 274 -20.65 -6.83 3.12
CA ASP A 274 -21.67 -6.59 4.12
C ASP A 274 -22.15 -5.14 4.06
N LEU A 275 -23.06 -4.82 3.14
CA LEU A 275 -23.56 -3.44 2.92
C LEU A 275 -24.59 -3.00 3.96
N ASP A 276 -25.35 -3.93 4.54
CA ASP A 276 -26.48 -3.66 5.45
C ASP A 276 -26.04 -3.47 6.91
N LYS A 277 -24.77 -3.77 7.22
CA LYS A 277 -24.23 -3.59 8.58
C LYS A 277 -23.88 -2.12 8.85
N PRO A 278 -23.78 -1.71 10.12
CA PRO A 278 -23.25 -0.40 10.47
C PRO A 278 -21.86 -0.18 9.87
N PHE A 279 -21.64 1.03 9.37
CA PHE A 279 -20.36 1.42 8.77
C PHE A 279 -19.18 1.21 9.73
N LEU A 280 -18.10 0.64 9.22
CA LEU A 280 -16.85 0.47 9.92
C LEU A 280 -15.69 0.63 8.93
N MET A 281 -14.75 1.50 9.29
CA MET A 281 -13.51 1.72 8.54
C MET A 281 -12.35 1.86 9.53
N PRO A 282 -11.37 0.95 9.56
CA PRO A 282 -10.11 1.16 10.25
C PRO A 282 -9.38 2.36 9.66
N VAL A 283 -8.82 3.22 10.51
CA VAL A 283 -7.98 4.35 10.06
C VAL A 283 -6.55 3.83 9.89
N GLU A 284 -5.99 4.03 8.72
CA GLU A 284 -4.63 3.63 8.35
C GLU A 284 -3.68 4.81 8.40
N ASP A 285 -4.00 5.87 7.66
CA ASP A 285 -3.21 7.09 7.60
C ASP A 285 -4.07 8.33 7.86
N VAL A 286 -3.40 9.39 8.31
CA VAL A 286 -4.04 10.68 8.60
C VAL A 286 -3.23 11.79 7.92
N PHE A 287 -3.91 12.53 7.05
CA PHE A 287 -3.32 13.64 6.32
C PHE A 287 -4.00 14.96 6.69
N SER A 288 -3.23 16.04 6.76
CA SER A 288 -3.77 17.39 6.88
C SER A 288 -3.62 18.12 5.55
N ILE A 289 -4.73 18.44 4.90
CA ILE A 289 -4.74 19.15 3.62
C ILE A 289 -5.13 20.61 3.85
N SER A 290 -4.25 21.52 3.45
CA SER A 290 -4.50 22.97 3.59
C SER A 290 -5.78 23.37 2.85
N GLY A 291 -6.72 24.02 3.57
CA GLY A 291 -8.01 24.45 3.04
C GLY A 291 -9.11 23.37 2.98
N ARG A 292 -8.79 22.09 3.19
CA ARG A 292 -9.78 21.00 3.23
C ARG A 292 -9.96 20.38 4.61
N GLY A 293 -8.93 20.43 5.45
CA GLY A 293 -8.96 19.88 6.81
C GLY A 293 -8.21 18.57 6.95
N THR A 294 -8.63 17.74 7.91
CA THR A 294 -8.05 16.43 8.18
C THR A 294 -8.73 15.38 7.30
N VAL A 295 -7.94 14.58 6.63
CA VAL A 295 -8.38 13.43 5.82
C VAL A 295 -7.83 12.18 6.47
N VAL A 296 -8.71 11.21 6.71
CA VAL A 296 -8.34 9.88 7.17
C VAL A 296 -8.52 8.89 6.03
N THR A 297 -7.56 8.01 5.83
CA THR A 297 -7.65 6.97 4.80
C THR A 297 -7.81 5.60 5.44
N GLY A 298 -8.45 4.71 4.70
CA GLY A 298 -8.64 3.33 5.10
C GLY A 298 -9.57 2.58 4.18
N ARG A 299 -9.60 1.26 4.35
CA ARG A 299 -10.54 0.39 3.67
C ARG A 299 -11.84 0.29 4.46
N VAL A 300 -12.96 0.41 3.79
CA VAL A 300 -14.28 0.16 4.40
C VAL A 300 -14.48 -1.34 4.60
N GLU A 301 -14.51 -1.78 5.86
CA GLU A 301 -14.73 -3.18 6.21
C GLU A 301 -16.16 -3.63 5.98
N ARG A 302 -17.12 -2.81 6.38
CA ARG A 302 -18.55 -3.11 6.29
C ARG A 302 -19.40 -1.86 6.28
N GLY A 303 -20.62 -2.03 5.80
CA GLY A 303 -21.63 -0.98 5.75
C GLY A 303 -21.43 -0.03 4.59
N THR A 304 -22.19 1.05 4.64
CA THR A 304 -22.17 2.11 3.64
C THR A 304 -22.22 3.46 4.33
N ILE A 305 -21.62 4.47 3.72
CA ILE A 305 -21.60 5.84 4.22
C ILE A 305 -21.83 6.83 3.10
N THR A 306 -22.49 7.94 3.40
CA THR A 306 -22.74 9.03 2.46
C THR A 306 -22.16 10.33 3.00
N LYS A 307 -21.89 11.26 2.09
CA LYS A 307 -21.48 12.61 2.46
C LYS A 307 -22.55 13.27 3.37
N GLY A 308 -22.10 13.91 4.46
CA GLY A 308 -22.98 14.54 5.45
C GLY A 308 -23.42 13.62 6.61
N SER A 309 -23.01 12.35 6.61
CA SER A 309 -23.30 11.43 7.72
C SER A 309 -22.50 11.79 8.97
N GLU A 310 -23.12 11.62 10.14
CA GLU A 310 -22.42 11.69 11.42
C GLU A 310 -21.59 10.41 11.62
N ILE A 311 -20.35 10.57 12.04
CA ILE A 311 -19.41 9.48 12.31
C ILE A 311 -18.82 9.60 13.71
N GLU A 312 -18.49 8.45 14.28
CA GLU A 312 -17.76 8.35 15.54
C GLU A 312 -16.36 7.81 15.29
N ILE A 313 -15.35 8.55 15.71
CA ILE A 313 -13.94 8.11 15.68
C ILE A 313 -13.60 7.60 17.06
N ILE A 314 -13.24 6.33 17.14
CA ILE A 314 -12.92 5.63 18.40
C ILE A 314 -11.47 5.16 18.34
N GLY A 315 -10.68 5.46 19.36
CA GLY A 315 -9.31 4.99 19.45
C GLY A 315 -8.51 5.70 20.52
N LEU A 316 -7.40 5.10 20.93
CA LEU A 316 -6.42 5.66 21.87
C LEU A 316 -7.02 6.26 23.16
N GLY A 317 -8.13 5.68 23.64
CA GLY A 317 -8.86 6.19 24.82
C GLY A 317 -9.73 7.43 24.56
N GLY A 318 -9.84 7.87 23.31
CA GLY A 318 -10.68 8.98 22.86
C GLY A 318 -11.92 8.50 22.12
N HIS A 319 -12.95 9.35 22.15
CA HIS A 319 -14.20 9.20 21.41
C HIS A 319 -14.61 10.55 20.86
N LEU A 320 -14.60 10.71 19.56
CA LEU A 320 -14.92 11.95 18.87
C LEU A 320 -16.08 11.76 17.90
N LYS A 321 -17.08 12.61 17.98
CA LYS A 321 -18.16 12.68 16.98
C LYS A 321 -17.89 13.82 16.02
N THR A 322 -18.02 13.54 14.75
CA THR A 322 -17.83 14.52 13.68
C THR A 322 -18.73 14.21 12.49
N THR A 323 -18.77 15.10 11.52
CA THR A 323 -19.56 14.93 10.29
C THR A 323 -18.61 14.74 9.12
N LEU A 324 -18.89 13.75 8.29
CA LEU A 324 -18.15 13.47 7.07
C LEU A 324 -18.47 14.54 6.00
N THR A 325 -17.49 15.34 5.62
CA THR A 325 -17.68 16.45 4.66
C THR A 325 -17.46 16.01 3.20
N GLY A 326 -16.65 14.98 2.96
CA GLY A 326 -16.36 14.47 1.64
C GLY A 326 -15.82 13.05 1.67
N ILE A 327 -15.97 12.36 0.54
CA ILE A 327 -15.43 11.03 0.31
C ILE A 327 -14.66 11.08 -1.00
N GLU A 328 -13.41 10.64 -1.00
CA GLU A 328 -12.57 10.57 -2.20
C GLU A 328 -11.95 9.17 -2.32
N MET A 329 -11.88 8.66 -3.52
CA MET A 329 -11.16 7.43 -3.87
C MET A 329 -10.32 7.70 -5.13
N PHE A 330 -9.00 7.48 -5.04
CA PHE A 330 -8.04 7.76 -6.14
C PHE A 330 -8.21 9.15 -6.78
N HIS A 331 -8.36 10.19 -5.93
CA HIS A 331 -8.58 11.60 -6.34
C HIS A 331 -9.91 11.85 -7.09
N LYS A 332 -10.86 10.93 -7.03
CA LYS A 332 -12.21 11.08 -7.57
C LYS A 332 -13.22 11.21 -6.42
N GLU A 333 -14.14 12.15 -6.50
CA GLU A 333 -15.18 12.29 -5.49
C GLU A 333 -16.22 11.17 -5.61
N LEU A 334 -16.62 10.63 -4.44
CA LEU A 334 -17.71 9.67 -4.30
C LEU A 334 -18.89 10.30 -3.57
N ASP A 335 -20.08 10.00 -4.02
CA ASP A 335 -21.31 10.36 -3.29
C ASP A 335 -21.57 9.38 -2.13
N ARG A 336 -21.10 8.12 -2.27
CA ARG A 336 -21.30 7.04 -1.29
C ARG A 336 -20.09 6.11 -1.26
N GLY A 337 -19.59 5.85 -0.05
CA GLY A 337 -18.59 4.79 0.22
C GLY A 337 -19.28 3.48 0.60
N GLU A 338 -18.75 2.36 0.12
CA GLU A 338 -19.29 1.01 0.35
C GLU A 338 -18.22 0.06 0.87
N ALA A 339 -18.64 -1.04 1.50
CA ALA A 339 -17.74 -2.08 1.97
C ALA A 339 -16.81 -2.55 0.85
N GLY A 340 -15.51 -2.52 1.12
CA GLY A 340 -14.44 -2.86 0.19
C GLY A 340 -13.76 -1.68 -0.50
N ASP A 341 -14.32 -0.48 -0.44
CA ASP A 341 -13.68 0.71 -1.02
C ASP A 341 -12.48 1.15 -0.17
N ASN A 342 -11.37 1.48 -0.81
CA ASN A 342 -10.25 2.20 -0.19
C ASN A 342 -10.51 3.69 -0.37
N MET A 343 -10.88 4.38 0.69
CA MET A 343 -11.31 5.77 0.57
C MET A 343 -10.60 6.71 1.55
N GLY A 344 -10.54 7.98 1.14
CA GLY A 344 -10.23 9.09 2.01
C GLY A 344 -11.51 9.75 2.51
N ALA A 345 -11.68 9.85 3.81
CA ALA A 345 -12.79 10.49 4.48
C ALA A 345 -12.35 11.85 5.03
N LEU A 346 -13.04 12.93 4.59
CA LEU A 346 -12.75 14.32 4.97
C LEU A 346 -13.66 14.77 6.09
#